data_2a8a04ac23221c828f9b15685a862f05
#
_entry.id   2a8a04ac23221c828f9b15685a862f05
#
_cell.length_a   1.000
_cell.length_b   1.000
_cell.length_c   1.000
_cell.angle_alpha   90.00
_cell.angle_beta   90.00
_cell.angle_gamma   90.00
#
_symmetry.space_group_name_H-M   'P 1'
#
loop_
_entity.id
_entity.type
_entity.pdbx_description
1 polymer ?
#
loop_
_entity_poly.entity_id
_entity_poly.type
_entity_poly.pdbx_seq_one_letter_code
_entity_poly.pdbx_strand_id
1 'polypeptide(L)'
;MRLLIAALLLAAPLAAQETTESREAGLAAWDRIFEKVSHPRCTNCHVGESGQPMWNGLGYGADTVHGMGVLADETRIGALSTPCRTCHVTTGRANTVPHAPPHISDAWRLPPVELAWLGRSSAEICAQMRDPETNDGNDIAELAEHLRSSPFVAWGYAPGAGRSAPDGTPEDIAADVEIWGAAGAPCD
;
A
#
# COMPACT_ATOMS: atom_id res chain seq x y z
N MET A 1 34.88 22.13 -59.36
CA MET A 1 34.51 22.70 -58.09
C MET A 1 33.31 21.88 -57.60
N ARG A 2 33.53 20.86 -56.72
CA ARG A 2 32.50 19.97 -56.18
C ARG A 2 32.12 20.47 -54.78
N LEU A 3 30.87 20.96 -54.60
CA LEU A 3 30.32 21.29 -53.30
C LEU A 3 29.97 20.00 -52.57
N LEU A 4 30.65 19.75 -51.46
CA LEU A 4 30.23 18.74 -50.47
C LEU A 4 29.21 19.42 -49.56
N ILE A 5 27.94 19.04 -49.64
CA ILE A 5 26.90 19.38 -48.71
C ILE A 5 27.01 18.39 -47.55
N ALA A 6 27.52 18.86 -46.42
CA ALA A 6 27.49 18.10 -45.15
C ALA A 6 26.08 18.16 -44.57
N ALA A 7 25.38 17.02 -44.60
CA ALA A 7 24.12 16.86 -43.89
C ALA A 7 24.43 16.74 -42.39
N LEU A 8 24.16 17.78 -41.61
CA LEU A 8 24.08 17.70 -40.14
C LEU A 8 22.81 16.93 -39.77
N LEU A 9 22.96 15.68 -39.45
CA LEU A 9 21.90 14.92 -38.79
C LEU A 9 21.77 15.44 -37.34
N LEU A 10 20.73 16.20 -37.09
CA LEU A 10 20.28 16.56 -35.74
C LEU A 10 19.81 15.28 -35.05
N ALA A 11 20.69 14.65 -34.30
CA ALA A 11 20.32 13.65 -33.31
C ALA A 11 19.61 14.36 -32.16
N ALA A 12 18.31 14.54 -32.25
CA ALA A 12 17.47 15.06 -31.18
C ALA A 12 17.05 13.91 -30.23
N PRO A 13 16.70 14.22 -29.01
CA PRO A 13 17.03 13.49 -27.80
C PRO A 13 16.12 12.29 -27.58
N LEU A 14 16.56 11.09 -28.00
CA LEU A 14 15.93 9.83 -27.65
C LEU A 14 15.84 9.67 -26.11
N ALA A 15 16.85 10.13 -25.38
CA ALA A 15 16.92 10.07 -23.93
C ALA A 15 15.84 10.91 -23.21
N ALA A 16 15.41 12.06 -23.79
CA ALA A 16 14.35 12.87 -23.19
C ALA A 16 12.96 12.27 -23.41
N GLN A 17 12.77 11.53 -24.48
CA GLN A 17 11.50 10.87 -24.80
C GLN A 17 11.32 9.60 -23.97
N GLU A 18 12.37 8.78 -23.81
CA GLU A 18 12.35 7.61 -22.92
C GLU A 18 12.09 8.00 -21.46
N THR A 19 12.66 9.09 -20.96
CA THR A 19 12.43 9.57 -19.58
C THR A 19 11.00 10.08 -19.38
N THR A 20 10.38 10.69 -20.39
CA THR A 20 9.00 11.18 -20.31
C THR A 20 8.00 10.02 -20.34
N GLU A 21 8.13 9.08 -21.25
CA GLU A 21 7.29 7.89 -21.35
C GLU A 21 7.41 7.03 -20.07
N SER A 22 8.63 6.87 -19.54
CA SER A 22 8.87 6.18 -18.27
C SER A 22 8.17 6.87 -17.10
N ARG A 23 8.23 8.20 -17.04
CA ARG A 23 7.55 8.97 -15.99
C ARG A 23 6.02 8.85 -16.06
N GLU A 24 5.43 8.94 -17.25
CA GLU A 24 3.99 8.76 -17.45
C GLU A 24 3.56 7.34 -17.04
N ALA A 25 4.32 6.31 -17.38
CA ALA A 25 4.07 4.94 -16.96
C ALA A 25 4.15 4.79 -15.43
N GLY A 26 5.11 5.46 -14.80
CA GLY A 26 5.25 5.50 -13.34
C GLY A 26 4.07 6.17 -12.65
N LEU A 27 3.61 7.31 -13.15
CA LEU A 27 2.41 7.98 -12.62
C LEU A 27 1.15 7.12 -12.79
N ALA A 28 0.97 6.50 -13.95
CA ALA A 28 -0.16 5.59 -14.17
C ALA A 28 -0.10 4.35 -13.24
N ALA A 29 1.10 3.86 -12.94
CA ALA A 29 1.27 2.80 -11.94
C ALA A 29 0.95 3.31 -10.54
N TRP A 30 1.38 4.53 -10.19
CA TRP A 30 1.05 5.15 -8.92
C TRP A 30 -0.47 5.33 -8.73
N ASP A 31 -1.19 5.76 -9.74
CA ASP A 31 -2.66 5.88 -9.67
C ASP A 31 -3.31 4.54 -9.29
N ARG A 32 -2.86 3.44 -9.90
CA ARG A 32 -3.35 2.10 -9.57
C ARG A 32 -2.93 1.63 -8.18
N ILE A 33 -1.72 1.99 -7.72
CA ILE A 33 -1.27 1.76 -6.34
C ILE A 33 -2.17 2.51 -5.38
N PHE A 34 -2.39 3.81 -5.61
CA PHE A 34 -3.18 4.66 -4.73
C PHE A 34 -4.62 4.17 -4.59
N GLU A 35 -5.25 3.73 -5.67
CA GLU A 35 -6.59 3.13 -5.62
C GLU A 35 -6.66 1.95 -4.63
N LYS A 36 -5.61 1.13 -4.59
CA LYS A 36 -5.54 -0.03 -3.71
C LYS A 36 -5.19 0.36 -2.27
N VAL A 37 -4.17 1.18 -2.05
CA VAL A 37 -3.71 1.55 -0.70
C VAL A 37 -4.67 2.50 0.02
N SER A 38 -5.51 3.25 -0.69
CA SER A 38 -6.60 4.05 -0.14
C SER A 38 -7.84 3.24 0.21
N HIS A 39 -7.91 1.97 -0.20
CA HIS A 39 -9.03 1.09 0.12
C HIS A 39 -9.10 0.79 1.64
N PRO A 40 -10.30 0.66 2.24
CA PRO A 40 -10.46 0.36 3.67
C PRO A 40 -9.69 -0.85 4.19
N ARG A 41 -9.39 -1.85 3.32
CA ARG A 41 -8.58 -3.02 3.74
C ARG A 41 -7.15 -2.65 4.09
N CYS A 42 -6.64 -1.53 3.58
CA CYS A 42 -5.33 -0.99 3.91
C CYS A 42 -5.44 0.11 4.98
N THR A 43 -6.29 1.12 4.73
CA THR A 43 -6.39 2.29 5.59
C THR A 43 -6.95 2.01 6.99
N ASN A 44 -7.74 0.94 7.18
CA ASN A 44 -8.23 0.54 8.51
C ASN A 44 -7.11 0.19 9.50
N CYS A 45 -5.94 -0.23 8.99
CA CYS A 45 -4.77 -0.56 9.81
C CYS A 45 -3.68 0.52 9.72
N HIS A 46 -3.54 1.20 8.58
CA HIS A 46 -2.58 2.28 8.38
C HIS A 46 -3.08 3.61 8.98
N VAL A 47 -3.22 3.64 10.30
CA VAL A 47 -3.87 4.73 11.07
C VAL A 47 -2.90 5.71 11.74
N GLY A 48 -1.59 5.45 11.65
CA GLY A 48 -0.56 6.32 12.20
C GLY A 48 -0.57 6.40 13.74
N GLU A 49 -0.24 7.57 14.27
CA GLU A 49 -0.11 7.84 15.70
C GLU A 49 -1.39 7.59 16.52
N SER A 50 -2.57 7.67 15.89
CA SER A 50 -3.82 7.40 16.61
C SER A 50 -3.83 6.01 17.25
N GLY A 51 -3.13 5.05 16.67
CA GLY A 51 -3.11 3.67 17.13
C GLY A 51 -4.48 2.99 17.16
N GLN A 52 -5.52 3.67 16.63
CA GLN A 52 -6.89 3.18 16.66
C GLN A 52 -7.30 2.61 15.30
N PRO A 53 -7.36 1.28 15.14
CA PRO A 53 -7.81 0.68 13.90
C PRO A 53 -9.26 1.04 13.59
N MET A 54 -9.65 0.93 12.31
CA MET A 54 -10.98 1.29 11.83
C MET A 54 -11.76 0.04 11.36
N TRP A 55 -13.08 0.20 11.20
CA TRP A 55 -14.00 -0.80 10.64
C TRP A 55 -14.68 -0.30 9.34
N ASN A 56 -14.04 0.56 8.60
CA ASN A 56 -14.58 1.05 7.34
C ASN A 56 -14.74 -0.08 6.31
N GLY A 57 -15.71 0.06 5.41
CA GLY A 57 -15.97 -0.94 4.37
C GLY A 57 -16.64 -2.23 4.86
N LEU A 58 -17.29 -2.21 6.02
CA LEU A 58 -18.08 -3.34 6.55
C LEU A 58 -19.59 -3.05 6.57
N GLY A 59 -20.04 -1.95 5.98
CA GLY A 59 -21.44 -1.55 6.01
C GLY A 59 -21.90 -0.84 7.29
N TYR A 60 -20.98 -0.54 8.21
CA TYR A 60 -21.29 0.23 9.43
C TYR A 60 -21.18 1.75 9.25
N GLY A 61 -20.89 2.23 8.06
CA GLY A 61 -20.64 3.63 7.74
C GLY A 61 -19.16 3.95 7.55
N ALA A 62 -18.88 5.23 7.23
CA ALA A 62 -17.52 5.76 7.20
C ALA A 62 -17.08 6.18 8.62
N ASP A 63 -15.78 6.27 8.82
CA ASP A 63 -15.14 6.72 10.07
C ASP A 63 -15.55 5.90 11.32
N THR A 64 -15.88 4.64 11.10
CA THR A 64 -16.24 3.73 12.17
C THR A 64 -14.98 3.15 12.81
N VAL A 65 -14.74 3.49 14.06
CA VAL A 65 -13.62 2.97 14.83
C VAL A 65 -13.81 1.49 15.17
N HIS A 66 -12.70 0.76 15.28
CA HIS A 66 -12.71 -0.63 15.72
C HIS A 66 -13.36 -0.75 17.12
N GLY A 67 -14.28 -1.69 17.26
CA GLY A 67 -14.95 -1.94 18.54
C GLY A 67 -13.99 -2.37 19.65
N MET A 68 -14.54 -2.52 20.87
CA MET A 68 -13.81 -2.93 22.08
C MET A 68 -12.76 -1.92 22.58
N GLY A 69 -12.73 -0.68 22.06
CA GLY A 69 -11.78 0.35 22.49
C GLY A 69 -10.32 -0.04 22.29
N VAL A 70 -10.04 -0.80 21.22
CA VAL A 70 -8.67 -1.25 20.91
C VAL A 70 -7.81 -0.05 20.54
N LEU A 71 -6.70 0.11 21.25
CA LEU A 71 -5.65 1.09 20.97
C LEU A 71 -4.30 0.36 20.93
N ALA A 72 -3.55 0.58 19.88
CA ALA A 72 -2.18 0.12 19.79
C ALA A 72 -1.25 1.13 20.46
N ASP A 73 -0.27 0.63 21.19
CA ASP A 73 0.87 1.38 21.72
C ASP A 73 2.05 1.32 20.74
N GLU A 74 3.23 1.67 21.19
CA GLU A 74 4.49 1.59 20.43
C GLU A 74 4.77 0.17 19.90
N THR A 75 4.27 -0.87 20.59
CA THR A 75 4.42 -2.26 20.13
C THR A 75 3.50 -2.62 18.99
N ARG A 76 2.49 -1.80 18.71
CA ARG A 76 1.48 -1.96 17.65
C ARG A 76 0.60 -3.21 17.78
N ILE A 77 0.62 -3.91 18.91
CA ILE A 77 -0.13 -5.16 19.18
C ILE A 77 -1.38 -4.97 20.04
N GLY A 78 -1.77 -3.73 20.34
CA GLY A 78 -2.97 -3.40 21.13
C GLY A 78 -2.80 -3.62 22.64
N ALA A 79 -1.58 -3.64 23.17
CA ALA A 79 -1.31 -4.01 24.56
C ALA A 79 -1.84 -3.01 25.60
N LEU A 80 -2.12 -1.75 25.21
CA LEU A 80 -2.67 -0.75 26.13
C LEU A 80 -4.12 -1.03 26.58
N SER A 81 -4.89 -1.75 25.77
CA SER A 81 -6.29 -2.05 26.03
C SER A 81 -6.56 -3.55 25.98
N THR A 82 -6.73 -4.08 24.77
CA THR A 82 -6.97 -5.48 24.50
C THR A 82 -6.02 -5.94 23.40
N PRO A 83 -5.09 -6.87 23.67
CA PRO A 83 -4.18 -7.37 22.65
C PRO A 83 -4.92 -7.87 21.41
N CYS A 84 -4.46 -7.53 20.22
CA CYS A 84 -5.08 -7.94 18.95
C CYS A 84 -5.36 -9.45 18.91
N ARG A 85 -4.40 -10.25 19.35
CA ARG A 85 -4.49 -11.73 19.42
C ARG A 85 -5.60 -12.28 20.32
N THR A 86 -6.24 -11.44 21.15
CA THR A 86 -7.38 -11.89 21.98
C THR A 86 -8.56 -12.30 21.10
N CYS A 87 -8.75 -11.64 19.97
CA CYS A 87 -9.82 -11.90 19.03
C CYS A 87 -9.32 -12.39 17.66
N HIS A 88 -8.12 -11.92 17.25
CA HIS A 88 -7.52 -12.25 15.96
C HIS A 88 -6.60 -13.47 16.08
N VAL A 89 -7.08 -14.60 15.59
CA VAL A 89 -6.37 -15.89 15.69
C VAL A 89 -5.30 -16.00 14.60
N THR A 90 -4.10 -16.45 14.99
CA THR A 90 -3.03 -16.78 14.05
C THR A 90 -3.30 -18.12 13.40
N THR A 91 -3.77 -18.12 12.18
CA THR A 91 -4.04 -19.33 11.38
C THR A 91 -4.14 -18.98 9.90
N GLY A 92 -3.71 -19.88 9.02
CA GLY A 92 -3.92 -19.76 7.56
C GLY A 92 -5.34 -20.12 7.11
N ARG A 93 -6.28 -20.42 8.03
CA ARG A 93 -7.66 -20.72 7.65
C ARG A 93 -8.47 -19.46 7.50
N ALA A 94 -9.11 -19.31 6.34
CA ALA A 94 -10.01 -18.18 6.09
C ALA A 94 -11.17 -18.16 7.10
N ASN A 95 -11.56 -16.95 7.52
CA ASN A 95 -12.75 -16.77 8.33
C ASN A 95 -13.99 -16.85 7.43
N THR A 96 -14.91 -17.76 7.76
CA THR A 96 -16.15 -17.97 6.99
C THR A 96 -17.35 -17.25 7.58
N VAL A 97 -17.24 -16.73 8.80
CA VAL A 97 -18.32 -15.98 9.45
C VAL A 97 -18.23 -14.52 9.03
N PRO A 98 -19.30 -13.93 8.47
CA PRO A 98 -19.29 -12.52 8.10
C PRO A 98 -18.91 -11.64 9.30
N HIS A 99 -18.01 -10.67 9.06
CA HIS A 99 -17.56 -9.66 10.03
C HIS A 99 -16.88 -10.21 11.31
N ALA A 100 -16.65 -11.51 11.41
CA ALA A 100 -15.88 -12.06 12.53
C ALA A 100 -14.42 -11.56 12.49
N PRO A 101 -13.70 -11.52 13.62
CA PRO A 101 -12.31 -11.05 13.66
C PRO A 101 -11.46 -11.77 12.61
N PRO A 102 -10.75 -11.05 11.72
CA PRO A 102 -9.96 -11.69 10.67
C PRO A 102 -8.86 -12.57 11.23
N HIS A 103 -8.53 -13.61 10.48
CA HIS A 103 -7.42 -14.52 10.77
C HIS A 103 -6.34 -14.35 9.71
N ILE A 104 -5.09 -14.41 10.11
CA ILE A 104 -3.93 -14.50 9.22
C ILE A 104 -2.93 -15.53 9.75
N SER A 105 -1.96 -15.92 8.93
CA SER A 105 -0.90 -16.84 9.35
C SER A 105 0.23 -16.18 10.17
N ASP A 106 0.04 -14.95 10.60
CA ASP A 106 0.98 -14.18 11.41
C ASP A 106 0.29 -13.53 12.62
N ALA A 107 1.09 -12.94 13.53
CA ALA A 107 0.58 -12.22 14.68
C ALA A 107 0.01 -10.85 14.29
N TRP A 108 -1.23 -10.59 14.69
CA TRP A 108 -1.89 -9.32 14.39
C TRP A 108 -1.21 -8.16 15.10
N ARG A 109 -0.89 -7.13 14.29
CA ARG A 109 -0.34 -5.86 14.73
C ARG A 109 -0.69 -4.78 13.69
N LEU A 110 -0.65 -3.51 14.10
CA LEU A 110 -0.74 -2.40 13.18
C LEU A 110 0.62 -2.14 12.50
N PRO A 111 0.62 -1.53 11.30
CA PRO A 111 1.84 -1.03 10.65
C PRO A 111 2.56 0.03 11.50
N PRO A 112 3.82 0.37 11.19
CA PRO A 112 4.52 1.51 11.78
C PRO A 112 3.70 2.79 11.74
N VAL A 113 3.91 3.69 12.73
CA VAL A 113 3.14 4.94 12.85
C VAL A 113 3.39 5.90 11.70
N GLU A 114 4.56 5.81 11.10
CA GLU A 114 5.00 6.62 9.96
C GLU A 114 4.19 6.31 8.69
N LEU A 115 3.70 5.08 8.56
CA LEU A 115 2.86 4.63 7.44
C LEU A 115 1.37 4.91 7.73
N ALA A 116 1.03 6.17 7.88
CA ALA A 116 -0.33 6.65 8.13
C ALA A 116 -1.03 7.00 6.82
N TRP A 117 -1.98 6.18 6.38
CA TRP A 117 -2.70 6.36 5.11
C TRP A 117 -4.15 6.80 5.28
N LEU A 118 -4.76 6.54 6.44
CA LEU A 118 -6.14 6.92 6.72
C LEU A 118 -6.33 8.43 6.58
N GLY A 119 -7.19 8.85 5.64
CA GLY A 119 -7.49 10.26 5.37
C GLY A 119 -6.38 11.04 4.67
N ARG A 120 -5.35 10.37 4.16
CA ARG A 120 -4.25 11.01 3.43
C ARG A 120 -4.52 11.11 1.94
N SER A 121 -3.99 12.16 1.34
CA SER A 121 -4.00 12.35 -0.11
C SER A 121 -3.02 11.41 -0.82
N SER A 122 -3.19 11.27 -2.13
CA SER A 122 -2.30 10.52 -3.00
C SER A 122 -0.84 10.96 -2.86
N ALA A 123 -0.59 12.26 -2.89
CA ALA A 123 0.76 12.82 -2.78
C ALA A 123 1.41 12.51 -1.41
N GLU A 124 0.64 12.57 -0.31
CA GLU A 124 1.15 12.25 1.02
C GLU A 124 1.53 10.78 1.15
N ILE A 125 0.67 9.85 0.67
CA ILE A 125 0.97 8.41 0.72
C ILE A 125 2.15 8.08 -0.19
N CYS A 126 2.21 8.69 -1.38
CA CYS A 126 3.34 8.52 -2.29
C CYS A 126 4.67 8.93 -1.65
N ALA A 127 4.68 10.09 -1.01
CA ALA A 127 5.86 10.58 -0.31
C ALA A 127 6.30 9.60 0.79
N GLN A 128 5.36 9.10 1.61
CA GLN A 128 5.64 8.11 2.66
C GLN A 128 6.21 6.80 2.09
N MET A 129 5.61 6.26 1.03
CA MET A 129 6.07 5.00 0.43
C MET A 129 7.45 5.11 -0.22
N ARG A 130 7.82 6.30 -0.68
CA ARG A 130 9.11 6.56 -1.33
C ARG A 130 10.24 6.83 -0.35
N ASP A 131 9.93 7.33 0.84
CA ASP A 131 10.92 7.77 1.82
C ASP A 131 11.28 6.62 2.77
N PRO A 132 12.54 6.14 2.78
CA PRO A 132 12.96 5.07 3.68
C PRO A 132 12.84 5.43 5.17
N GLU A 133 12.80 6.72 5.54
CA GLU A 133 12.56 7.12 6.93
C GLU A 133 11.11 6.87 7.38
N THR A 134 10.17 6.76 6.44
CA THR A 134 8.74 6.57 6.72
C THR A 134 8.20 5.22 6.27
N ASN A 135 8.90 4.50 5.39
CA ASN A 135 8.45 3.22 4.83
C ASN A 135 9.10 1.98 5.49
N ASP A 136 9.56 2.10 6.73
CA ASP A 136 10.25 1.03 7.48
C ASP A 136 11.62 0.63 6.88
N GLY A 137 12.26 1.55 6.17
CA GLY A 137 13.59 1.37 5.57
C GLY A 137 13.62 0.57 4.28
N ASN A 138 12.45 0.26 3.70
CA ASN A 138 12.37 -0.60 2.53
C ASN A 138 12.78 0.15 1.25
N ASP A 139 13.52 -0.51 0.38
CA ASP A 139 13.66 -0.12 -1.01
C ASP A 139 12.46 -0.60 -1.85
N ILE A 140 12.44 -0.25 -3.15
CA ILE A 140 11.33 -0.61 -4.05
C ILE A 140 11.15 -2.13 -4.18
N ALA A 141 12.22 -2.89 -4.21
CA ALA A 141 12.17 -4.35 -4.34
C ALA A 141 11.62 -4.99 -3.05
N GLU A 142 12.03 -4.46 -1.90
CA GLU A 142 11.55 -4.88 -0.59
C GLU A 142 10.08 -4.52 -0.38
N LEU A 143 9.64 -3.34 -0.82
CA LEU A 143 8.22 -2.97 -0.83
C LEU A 143 7.39 -3.92 -1.71
N ALA A 144 7.85 -4.22 -2.92
CA ALA A 144 7.16 -5.14 -3.81
C ALA A 144 7.11 -6.56 -3.21
N GLU A 145 8.21 -7.03 -2.63
CA GLU A 145 8.26 -8.33 -1.95
C GLU A 145 7.34 -8.37 -0.72
N HIS A 146 7.32 -7.31 0.09
CA HIS A 146 6.37 -7.19 1.20
C HIS A 146 4.93 -7.34 0.73
N LEU A 147 4.56 -6.67 -0.36
CA LEU A 147 3.20 -6.77 -0.93
C LEU A 147 2.86 -8.18 -1.40
N ARG A 148 3.83 -8.92 -1.95
CA ARG A 148 3.64 -10.32 -2.39
C ARG A 148 3.53 -11.30 -1.24
N SER A 149 4.37 -11.17 -0.24
CA SER A 149 4.59 -12.20 0.78
C SER A 149 3.84 -11.97 2.09
N SER A 150 3.39 -10.74 2.38
CA SER A 150 2.76 -10.40 3.64
C SER A 150 1.40 -11.07 3.81
N PRO A 151 1.19 -11.83 4.92
CA PRO A 151 -0.11 -12.40 5.24
C PRO A 151 -1.21 -11.34 5.45
N PHE A 152 -0.85 -10.12 5.87
CA PHE A 152 -1.79 -9.01 6.01
C PHE A 152 -2.29 -8.53 4.65
N VAL A 153 -1.39 -8.39 3.67
CA VAL A 153 -1.73 -7.99 2.30
C VAL A 153 -2.57 -9.08 1.64
N ALA A 154 -2.17 -10.33 1.75
CA ALA A 154 -2.93 -11.46 1.24
C ALA A 154 -4.35 -11.49 1.81
N TRP A 155 -4.49 -11.26 3.12
CA TRP A 155 -5.81 -11.12 3.74
C TRP A 155 -6.58 -9.91 3.20
N GLY A 156 -5.94 -8.78 2.97
CA GLY A 156 -6.56 -7.57 2.42
C GLY A 156 -7.27 -7.82 1.09
N TYR A 157 -6.69 -8.64 0.22
CA TYR A 157 -7.26 -9.05 -1.07
C TYR A 157 -8.26 -10.21 -0.99
N ALA A 158 -8.24 -10.98 0.10
CA ALA A 158 -9.17 -12.09 0.33
C ALA A 158 -9.76 -12.03 1.75
N PRO A 159 -10.45 -10.93 2.13
CA PRO A 159 -10.80 -10.63 3.53
C PRO A 159 -11.94 -11.49 4.09
N GLY A 160 -12.49 -12.39 3.30
CA GLY A 160 -13.58 -13.26 3.72
C GLY A 160 -14.96 -12.60 3.63
N ALA A 161 -15.98 -13.34 4.09
CA ALA A 161 -17.38 -12.98 3.93
C ALA A 161 -17.73 -11.63 4.59
N GLY A 162 -18.52 -10.84 3.89
CA GLY A 162 -19.06 -9.56 4.37
C GLY A 162 -18.08 -8.37 4.26
N ARG A 163 -16.94 -8.53 3.58
CA ARG A 163 -15.95 -7.46 3.40
C ARG A 163 -15.69 -7.19 1.93
N SER A 164 -15.55 -5.90 1.58
CA SER A 164 -15.00 -5.52 0.29
C SER A 164 -13.50 -5.81 0.23
N ALA A 165 -12.99 -6.08 -0.94
CA ALA A 165 -11.57 -6.15 -1.24
C ALA A 165 -11.21 -5.08 -2.29
N PRO A 166 -9.97 -4.61 -2.36
CA PRO A 166 -9.50 -3.87 -3.52
C PRO A 166 -9.48 -4.77 -4.75
N ASP A 167 -9.55 -4.18 -5.92
CA ASP A 167 -9.46 -4.91 -7.19
C ASP A 167 -8.05 -5.48 -7.42
N GLY A 168 -7.97 -6.66 -8.05
CA GLY A 168 -6.72 -7.33 -8.39
C GLY A 168 -6.20 -8.25 -7.29
N THR A 169 -4.88 -8.38 -7.24
CA THR A 169 -4.15 -9.33 -6.40
C THR A 169 -2.94 -8.66 -5.74
N PRO A 170 -2.32 -9.28 -4.72
CA PRO A 170 -1.03 -8.84 -4.19
C PRO A 170 0.08 -8.73 -5.25
N GLU A 171 0.06 -9.60 -6.25
CA GLU A 171 1.03 -9.56 -7.36
C GLU A 171 0.81 -8.34 -8.26
N ASP A 172 -0.44 -7.96 -8.53
CA ASP A 172 -0.73 -6.80 -9.37
C ASP A 172 -0.22 -5.49 -8.73
N ILE A 173 -0.45 -5.27 -7.44
CA ILE A 173 0.07 -4.08 -6.76
C ILE A 173 1.59 -4.12 -6.64
N ALA A 174 2.19 -5.27 -6.42
CA ALA A 174 3.65 -5.40 -6.38
C ALA A 174 4.28 -5.07 -7.74
N ALA A 175 3.69 -5.55 -8.83
CA ALA A 175 4.12 -5.22 -10.18
C ALA A 175 3.98 -3.71 -10.48
N ASP A 176 2.89 -3.09 -10.02
CA ASP A 176 2.71 -1.63 -10.12
C ASP A 176 3.80 -0.87 -9.35
N VAL A 177 4.19 -1.33 -8.14
CA VAL A 177 5.29 -0.74 -7.36
C VAL A 177 6.62 -0.86 -8.09
N GLU A 178 6.90 -1.98 -8.75
CA GLU A 178 8.12 -2.15 -9.57
C GLU A 178 8.15 -1.19 -10.76
N ILE A 179 7.02 -1.02 -11.47
CA ILE A 179 6.89 -0.06 -12.58
C ILE A 179 7.08 1.36 -12.08
N TRP A 180 6.43 1.72 -10.98
CA TRP A 180 6.56 3.03 -10.35
C TRP A 180 8.00 3.31 -9.92
N GLY A 181 8.66 2.34 -9.29
CA GLY A 181 10.06 2.45 -8.87
C GLY A 181 11.02 2.58 -10.04
N ALA A 182 10.85 1.79 -11.11
CA ALA A 182 11.67 1.87 -12.32
C ALA A 182 11.57 3.25 -13.01
N ALA A 183 10.45 3.95 -12.85
CA ALA A 183 10.23 5.31 -13.33
C ALA A 183 10.77 6.40 -12.38
N GLY A 184 11.49 6.04 -11.33
CA GLY A 184 12.00 6.98 -10.32
C GLY A 184 10.97 7.36 -9.26
N ALA A 185 9.94 6.56 -9.07
CA ALA A 185 8.88 6.71 -8.07
C ALA A 185 8.21 8.11 -8.08
N PRO A 186 7.66 8.57 -9.22
CA PRO A 186 7.03 9.88 -9.32
C PRO A 186 5.73 9.94 -8.52
N CYS A 187 5.44 11.10 -7.88
CA CYS A 187 4.23 11.33 -7.06
C CYS A 187 3.22 12.30 -7.70
N ASP A 188 3.61 13.02 -8.76
CA ASP A 188 2.85 14.08 -9.44
C ASP A 188 3.49 14.44 -10.82
#